data_babcd84b54c0d3ca6bac2819f16e5339
#
_entry.id   babcd84b54c0d3ca6bac2819f16e5339
#
_cell.length_a   1.000
_cell.length_b   1.000
_cell.length_c   1.000
_cell.angle_alpha   90.00
_cell.angle_beta   90.00
_cell.angle_gamma   90.00
#
_symmetry.space_group_name_H-M   'P 1'
#
loop_
_entity.id
_entity.type
_entity.pdbx_description
1 polymer ?
#
loop_
_entity_poly.entity_id
_entity_poly.type
_entity_poly.pdbx_seq_one_letter_code
_entity_poly.pdbx_strand_id
1 'polypeptide(L)'
;DDTGDLGSMRIEKTKAVLDKTDIAVMVFTDMEMEPEAQWIAMLKKRNIPILAVVNQVDRIEQAQEIKRQIEQRFSLTPLLVSAKEKTGISQMKNEILRLMPPDFEAQSLTGSLVQPEDVVLLVMPQDKQAPKGRLILPQVQTIRDLLDNHCVVMCVTTEQLSTALQALAKPPKLI
;
A
#
# COMPACT_ATOMS: atom_id res chain seq x y z
N ASP A 1 -9.56 22.91 -2.56
CA ASP A 1 -10.89 23.43 -2.98
C ASP A 1 -11.36 22.74 -4.24
N ASP A 2 -11.94 21.54 -4.06
CA ASP A 2 -12.58 20.82 -5.16
C ASP A 2 -14.08 21.20 -5.20
N THR A 3 -14.37 22.42 -5.60
CA THR A 3 -15.75 22.88 -5.89
C THR A 3 -16.08 22.57 -7.34
N GLY A 4 -17.05 21.68 -7.57
CA GLY A 4 -17.55 21.30 -8.90
C GLY A 4 -17.77 19.79 -9.06
N ASP A 5 -18.29 19.38 -10.22
CA ASP A 5 -18.60 17.97 -10.52
C ASP A 5 -17.37 17.06 -10.45
N LEU A 6 -16.21 17.54 -10.85
CA LEU A 6 -14.93 16.80 -10.75
C LEU A 6 -14.50 16.57 -9.30
N GLY A 7 -14.70 17.56 -8.42
CA GLY A 7 -14.42 17.42 -6.98
C GLY A 7 -15.33 16.40 -6.32
N SER A 8 -16.61 16.44 -6.62
CA SER A 8 -17.60 15.47 -6.11
C SER A 8 -17.26 14.05 -6.53
N MET A 9 -16.88 13.82 -7.79
CA MET A 9 -16.45 12.51 -8.29
C MET A 9 -15.16 12.01 -7.64
N ARG A 10 -14.22 12.89 -7.32
CA ARG A 10 -12.99 12.53 -6.59
C ARG A 10 -13.29 12.10 -5.16
N ILE A 11 -14.17 12.84 -4.47
CA ILE A 11 -14.62 12.52 -3.11
C ILE A 11 -15.33 11.16 -3.08
N GLU A 12 -16.22 10.88 -4.05
CA GLU A 12 -16.88 9.57 -4.15
C GLU A 12 -15.90 8.44 -4.38
N LYS A 13 -14.95 8.61 -5.30
CA LYS A 13 -13.90 7.60 -5.52
C LYS A 13 -13.04 7.39 -4.27
N THR A 14 -12.69 8.45 -3.56
CA THR A 14 -11.93 8.33 -2.31
C THR A 14 -12.73 7.61 -1.23
N LYS A 15 -14.04 7.87 -1.12
CA LYS A 15 -14.92 7.14 -0.20
C LYS A 15 -14.99 5.65 -0.52
N ALA A 16 -15.04 5.28 -1.80
CA ALA A 16 -15.05 3.88 -2.24
C ALA A 16 -13.72 3.15 -1.93
N VAL A 17 -12.60 3.88 -1.83
CA VAL A 17 -11.31 3.30 -1.44
C VAL A 17 -11.25 2.95 0.05
N LEU A 18 -12.02 3.65 0.92
CA LEU A 18 -12.00 3.41 2.37
C LEU A 18 -12.32 1.96 2.75
N ASP A 19 -13.17 1.28 1.97
CA ASP A 19 -13.55 -0.12 2.23
C ASP A 19 -12.41 -1.12 1.96
N LYS A 20 -11.32 -0.65 1.33
CA LYS A 20 -10.11 -1.42 1.00
C LYS A 20 -8.86 -0.83 1.67
N THR A 21 -9.05 0.07 2.65
CA THR A 21 -7.96 0.78 3.29
C THR A 21 -7.62 0.12 4.62
N ASP A 22 -6.41 -0.37 4.74
CA ASP A 22 -5.89 -0.97 5.98
C ASP A 22 -5.28 0.07 6.90
N ILE A 23 -4.65 1.12 6.36
CA ILE A 23 -4.04 2.23 7.11
C ILE A 23 -4.26 3.53 6.35
N ALA A 24 -4.55 4.59 7.06
CA ALA A 24 -4.64 5.94 6.50
C ALA A 24 -3.51 6.83 7.00
N VAL A 25 -2.84 7.52 6.08
CA VAL A 25 -1.88 8.58 6.43
C VAL A 25 -2.57 9.93 6.22
N MET A 26 -2.81 10.65 7.32
CA MET A 26 -3.41 11.99 7.30
C MET A 26 -2.32 13.04 7.37
N VAL A 27 -2.22 13.86 6.33
CA VAL A 27 -1.16 14.86 6.19
C VAL A 27 -1.71 16.25 6.46
N PHE A 28 -1.08 16.96 7.39
CA PHE A 28 -1.40 18.32 7.78
C PHE A 28 -0.28 19.27 7.34
N THR A 29 -0.64 20.45 6.89
CA THR A 29 0.30 21.50 6.47
C THR A 29 -0.01 22.87 7.08
N ASP A 30 -1.16 23.02 7.72
CA ASP A 30 -1.62 24.28 8.32
C ASP A 30 -2.57 24.04 9.51
N MET A 31 -3.16 25.12 10.01
CA MET A 31 -4.04 25.11 11.18
C MET A 31 -5.52 24.90 10.81
N GLU A 32 -5.88 24.99 9.55
CA GLU A 32 -7.22 24.68 9.06
C GLU A 32 -7.36 23.16 8.94
N MET A 33 -8.07 22.56 9.89
CA MET A 33 -8.19 21.09 9.99
C MET A 33 -9.63 20.59 9.81
N GLU A 34 -10.52 21.41 9.27
CA GLU A 34 -11.93 21.04 9.10
C GLU A 34 -12.14 19.92 8.05
N PRO A 35 -11.46 19.94 6.90
CA PRO A 35 -11.55 18.85 5.94
C PRO A 35 -11.02 17.53 6.53
N GLU A 36 -9.88 17.59 7.22
CA GLU A 36 -9.25 16.43 7.85
C GLU A 36 -10.10 15.86 8.98
N ALA A 37 -10.78 16.72 9.74
CA ALA A 37 -11.67 16.29 10.84
C ALA A 37 -12.79 15.37 10.33
N GLN A 38 -13.37 15.67 9.17
CA GLN A 38 -14.41 14.84 8.55
C GLN A 38 -13.85 13.46 8.16
N TRP A 39 -12.67 13.43 7.55
CA TRP A 39 -12.01 12.18 7.16
C TRP A 39 -11.61 11.35 8.38
N ILE A 40 -11.03 11.98 9.41
CA ILE A 40 -10.66 11.31 10.66
C ILE A 40 -11.89 10.68 11.32
N ALA A 41 -13.03 11.37 11.35
CA ALA A 41 -14.27 10.82 11.90
C ALA A 41 -14.75 9.59 11.12
N MET A 42 -14.66 9.62 9.78
CA MET A 42 -15.03 8.48 8.94
C MET A 42 -14.09 7.29 9.12
N LEU A 43 -12.78 7.52 9.22
CA LEU A 43 -11.77 6.50 9.44
C LEU A 43 -11.93 5.84 10.81
N LYS A 44 -12.11 6.65 11.87
CA LYS A 44 -12.36 6.16 13.24
C LYS A 44 -13.63 5.31 13.31
N LYS A 45 -14.71 5.71 12.63
CA LYS A 45 -15.96 4.93 12.57
C LYS A 45 -15.76 3.54 11.93
N ARG A 46 -14.77 3.39 11.05
CA ARG A 46 -14.41 2.12 10.40
C ARG A 46 -13.29 1.36 11.12
N ASN A 47 -12.79 1.87 12.24
CA ASN A 47 -11.62 1.33 12.96
C ASN A 47 -10.36 1.24 12.09
N ILE A 48 -10.21 2.12 11.11
CA ILE A 48 -9.01 2.19 10.28
C ILE A 48 -7.93 2.94 11.05
N PRO A 49 -6.72 2.35 11.27
CA PRO A 49 -5.61 3.02 11.90
C PRO A 49 -5.21 4.28 11.14
N ILE A 50 -4.94 5.36 11.89
CA ILE A 50 -4.58 6.66 11.32
C ILE A 50 -3.18 7.04 11.77
N LEU A 51 -2.28 7.25 10.82
CA LEU A 51 -1.00 7.90 11.04
C LEU A 51 -1.13 9.38 10.70
N ALA A 52 -1.06 10.24 11.69
CA ALA A 52 -1.04 11.69 11.48
C ALA A 52 0.40 12.17 11.19
N VAL A 53 0.55 13.03 10.20
CA VAL A 53 1.84 13.57 9.77
C VAL A 53 1.72 15.08 9.55
N VAL A 54 2.57 15.86 10.19
CA VAL A 54 2.75 17.29 9.86
C VAL A 54 3.91 17.38 8.87
N ASN A 55 3.60 17.70 7.61
CA ASN A 55 4.62 17.79 6.55
C ASN A 55 5.09 19.24 6.36
N GLN A 56 6.14 19.40 5.58
CA GLN A 56 6.78 20.71 5.27
C GLN A 56 7.36 21.42 6.50
N VAL A 57 7.83 20.70 7.49
CA VAL A 57 8.42 21.30 8.70
C VAL A 57 9.68 22.14 8.43
N ASP A 58 10.25 22.01 7.24
CA ASP A 58 11.32 22.89 6.73
C ASP A 58 10.85 24.30 6.36
N ARG A 59 9.52 24.51 6.22
CA ARG A 59 8.89 25.76 5.79
C ARG A 59 7.90 26.33 6.80
N ILE A 60 7.36 25.51 7.66
CA ILE A 60 6.28 25.88 8.59
C ILE A 60 6.89 26.20 9.95
N GLU A 61 6.88 27.47 10.34
CA GLU A 61 7.39 27.91 11.65
C GLU A 61 6.56 27.35 12.83
N GLN A 62 5.27 27.12 12.61
CA GLN A 62 4.31 26.70 13.64
C GLN A 62 4.08 25.18 13.68
N ALA A 63 4.99 24.37 13.15
CA ALA A 63 4.82 22.91 13.07
C ALA A 63 4.54 22.25 14.44
N GLN A 64 5.15 22.76 15.52
CA GLN A 64 4.91 22.27 16.86
C GLN A 64 3.51 22.62 17.39
N GLU A 65 2.98 23.79 17.04
CA GLU A 65 1.63 24.19 17.42
C GLU A 65 0.58 23.39 16.67
N ILE A 66 0.79 23.15 15.36
CA ILE A 66 -0.04 22.24 14.56
C ILE A 66 -0.07 20.84 15.21
N LYS A 67 1.11 20.31 15.57
CA LYS A 67 1.22 19.04 16.28
C LYS A 67 0.35 19.01 17.53
N ARG A 68 0.47 20.03 18.39
CA ARG A 68 -0.26 20.11 19.65
C ARG A 68 -1.77 20.18 19.45
N GLN A 69 -2.23 20.92 18.44
CA GLN A 69 -3.66 20.98 18.12
C GLN A 69 -4.20 19.63 17.61
N ILE A 70 -3.43 18.90 16.80
CA ILE A 70 -3.82 17.56 16.36
C ILE A 70 -3.95 16.61 17.55
N GLU A 71 -3.00 16.65 18.47
CA GLU A 71 -3.03 15.84 19.71
C GLU A 71 -4.28 16.15 20.55
N GLN A 72 -4.57 17.42 20.76
CA GLN A 72 -5.73 17.86 21.55
C GLN A 72 -7.07 17.57 20.88
N ARG A 73 -7.17 17.84 19.60
CA ARG A 73 -8.44 17.76 18.85
C ARG A 73 -8.80 16.34 18.45
N PHE A 74 -7.81 15.57 18.02
CA PHE A 74 -8.05 14.25 17.42
C PHE A 74 -7.52 13.09 18.25
N SER A 75 -6.78 13.34 19.34
CA SER A 75 -6.10 12.31 20.14
C SER A 75 -5.19 11.42 19.28
N LEU A 76 -4.50 12.03 18.32
CA LEU A 76 -3.51 11.41 17.44
C LEU A 76 -2.15 12.01 17.74
N THR A 77 -1.09 11.20 17.78
CA THR A 77 0.30 11.68 17.94
C THR A 77 0.94 11.84 16.56
N PRO A 78 1.02 13.07 16.01
CA PRO A 78 1.54 13.25 14.67
C PRO A 78 3.07 13.22 14.63
N LEU A 79 3.60 12.71 13.52
CA LEU A 79 5.01 12.81 13.18
C LEU A 79 5.30 14.13 12.45
N LEU A 80 6.45 14.70 12.75
CA LEU A 80 6.98 15.87 12.05
C LEU A 80 7.87 15.41 10.90
N VAL A 81 7.54 15.81 9.66
CA VAL A 81 8.19 15.33 8.45
C VAL A 81 8.49 16.48 7.49
N SER A 82 9.63 16.41 6.83
CA SER A 82 9.88 17.15 5.60
C SER A 82 10.15 16.14 4.48
N ALA A 83 9.21 16.02 3.57
CA ALA A 83 9.39 15.15 2.40
C ALA A 83 10.52 15.68 1.50
N LYS A 84 10.70 17.00 1.42
CA LYS A 84 11.75 17.65 0.66
C LYS A 84 13.14 17.36 1.23
N GLU A 85 13.33 17.59 2.52
CA GLU A 85 14.61 17.37 3.21
C GLU A 85 14.78 15.90 3.68
N LYS A 86 13.78 15.05 3.43
CA LYS A 86 13.74 13.63 3.84
C LYS A 86 13.82 13.41 5.35
N THR A 87 13.53 14.44 6.15
CA THR A 87 13.51 14.36 7.62
C THR A 87 12.24 13.65 8.09
N GLY A 88 12.36 12.76 9.07
CA GLY A 88 11.22 12.03 9.65
C GLY A 88 10.67 10.88 8.79
N ILE A 89 11.15 10.69 7.55
CA ILE A 89 10.64 9.67 6.62
C ILE A 89 10.89 8.25 7.15
N SER A 90 12.06 7.98 7.72
CA SER A 90 12.36 6.66 8.29
C SER A 90 11.45 6.34 9.48
N GLN A 91 11.18 7.33 10.33
CA GLN A 91 10.25 7.19 11.45
C GLN A 91 8.82 6.93 10.95
N MET A 92 8.37 7.65 9.92
CA MET A 92 7.06 7.45 9.29
C MET A 92 6.92 6.01 8.75
N LYS A 93 7.95 5.48 8.07
CA LYS A 93 7.96 4.10 7.58
C LYS A 93 7.82 3.09 8.73
N ASN A 94 8.57 3.28 9.82
CA ASN A 94 8.50 2.40 10.99
C ASN A 94 7.11 2.44 11.65
N GLU A 95 6.48 3.61 11.73
CA GLU A 95 5.12 3.73 12.27
C GLU A 95 4.07 3.08 11.36
N ILE A 96 4.22 3.18 10.03
CA ILE A 96 3.35 2.44 9.10
C ILE A 96 3.48 0.93 9.36
N LEU A 97 4.69 0.39 9.44
CA LEU A 97 4.92 -1.03 9.72
C LEU A 97 4.30 -1.45 11.07
N ARG A 98 4.39 -0.59 12.10
CA ARG A 98 3.80 -0.86 13.42
C ARG A 98 2.26 -0.86 13.40
N LEU A 99 1.65 -0.05 12.54
CA LEU A 99 0.20 0.06 12.40
C LEU A 99 -0.39 -1.01 11.46
N MET A 100 0.46 -1.72 10.73
CA MET A 100 -0.02 -2.78 9.83
C MET A 100 -0.75 -3.87 10.63
N PRO A 101 -1.88 -4.36 10.13
CA PRO A 101 -2.54 -5.51 10.72
C PRO A 101 -1.58 -6.70 10.80
N PRO A 102 -1.61 -7.50 11.89
CA PRO A 102 -0.73 -8.65 12.04
C PRO A 102 -0.89 -9.69 10.91
N ASP A 103 -2.05 -9.70 10.27
CA ASP A 103 -2.36 -10.61 9.16
C ASP A 103 -1.88 -10.08 7.79
N PHE A 104 -1.33 -8.87 7.75
CA PHE A 104 -0.90 -8.26 6.47
C PHE A 104 0.27 -9.02 5.82
N GLU A 105 1.17 -9.59 6.63
CA GLU A 105 2.25 -10.46 6.17
C GLU A 105 1.85 -11.95 6.13
N ALA A 106 0.74 -12.32 6.78
CA ALA A 106 0.41 -13.72 7.03
C ALA A 106 -0.54 -14.36 6.00
N GLN A 107 -1.19 -13.60 5.14
CA GLN A 107 -2.02 -14.17 4.08
C GLN A 107 -1.18 -14.50 2.85
N SER A 108 -0.59 -15.69 2.87
CA SER A 108 -0.02 -16.25 1.64
C SER A 108 -1.10 -16.34 0.56
N LEU A 109 -0.83 -15.79 -0.61
CA LEU A 109 -1.72 -15.86 -1.76
C LEU A 109 -1.89 -17.29 -2.27
N THR A 110 -0.85 -18.07 -2.16
CA THR A 110 -0.74 -19.42 -2.74
C THR A 110 -0.53 -20.54 -1.71
N GLY A 111 -0.32 -20.19 -0.43
CA GLY A 111 0.11 -21.16 0.60
C GLY A 111 -0.82 -22.33 0.85
N SER A 112 -2.12 -22.22 0.53
CA SER A 112 -3.07 -23.34 0.58
C SER A 112 -3.04 -24.23 -0.67
N LEU A 113 -2.39 -23.79 -1.76
CA LEU A 113 -2.39 -24.43 -3.07
C LEU A 113 -1.07 -25.14 -3.38
N VAL A 114 0.01 -24.76 -2.68
CA VAL A 114 1.37 -25.22 -2.94
C VAL A 114 2.05 -25.74 -1.68
N GLN A 115 3.09 -26.54 -1.89
CA GLN A 115 3.99 -27.03 -0.84
C GLN A 115 5.45 -26.69 -1.22
N PRO A 116 6.38 -26.69 -0.25
CA PRO A 116 7.80 -26.52 -0.56
C PRO A 116 8.25 -27.50 -1.67
N GLU A 117 9.11 -27.00 -2.56
CA GLU A 117 9.65 -27.71 -3.73
C GLU A 117 8.64 -27.95 -4.88
N ASP A 118 7.38 -27.56 -4.75
CA ASP A 118 6.45 -27.58 -5.89
C ASP A 118 6.94 -26.66 -7.02
N VAL A 119 6.79 -27.14 -8.25
CA VAL A 119 7.06 -26.33 -9.45
C VAL A 119 5.80 -25.59 -9.85
N VAL A 120 5.88 -24.27 -9.90
CA VAL A 120 4.78 -23.39 -10.31
C VAL A 120 5.16 -22.63 -11.58
N LEU A 121 4.29 -22.66 -12.57
CA LEU A 121 4.46 -21.96 -13.83
C LEU A 121 3.54 -20.74 -13.88
N LEU A 122 4.10 -19.53 -13.75
CA LEU A 122 3.36 -18.29 -13.85
C LEU A 122 3.30 -17.79 -15.30
N VAL A 123 2.12 -17.76 -15.86
CA VAL A 123 1.88 -17.21 -17.21
C VAL A 123 1.48 -15.75 -17.07
N MET A 124 2.40 -14.86 -17.44
CA MET A 124 2.25 -13.43 -17.23
C MET A 124 2.11 -12.68 -18.56
N PRO A 125 0.90 -12.27 -18.96
CA PRO A 125 0.74 -11.41 -20.13
C PRO A 125 1.46 -10.08 -19.89
N GLN A 126 2.14 -9.59 -20.94
CA GLN A 126 2.81 -8.29 -20.87
C GLN A 126 1.78 -7.18 -21.04
N ASP A 127 1.58 -6.41 -19.97
CA ASP A 127 0.72 -5.23 -20.01
C ASP A 127 1.42 -4.11 -20.81
N LYS A 128 0.80 -3.69 -21.90
CA LYS A 128 1.31 -2.59 -22.75
C LYS A 128 1.28 -1.24 -22.06
N GLN A 129 0.50 -1.09 -20.98
CA GLN A 129 0.41 0.13 -20.18
C GLN A 129 1.41 0.14 -19.00
N ALA A 130 2.01 -1.00 -18.67
CA ALA A 130 3.05 -1.05 -17.65
C ALA A 130 4.36 -0.41 -18.16
N PRO A 131 5.10 0.32 -17.31
CA PRO A 131 6.41 0.84 -17.68
C PRO A 131 7.35 -0.29 -18.11
N LYS A 132 8.06 -0.11 -19.22
CA LYS A 132 9.02 -1.10 -19.72
C LYS A 132 10.03 -1.51 -18.63
N GLY A 133 10.26 -2.80 -18.51
CA GLY A 133 11.22 -3.37 -17.56
C GLY A 133 10.69 -3.50 -16.13
N ARG A 134 9.40 -3.34 -15.88
CA ARG A 134 8.78 -3.53 -14.57
C ARG A 134 7.67 -4.55 -14.62
N LEU A 135 7.62 -5.40 -13.61
CA LEU A 135 6.44 -6.22 -13.32
C LEU A 135 5.39 -5.37 -12.60
N ILE A 136 4.13 -5.66 -12.82
CA ILE A 136 3.03 -5.05 -12.06
C ILE A 136 2.99 -5.65 -10.63
N LEU A 137 2.43 -4.90 -9.69
CA LEU A 137 2.43 -5.28 -8.28
C LEU A 137 1.89 -6.70 -8.02
N PRO A 138 0.74 -7.15 -8.58
CA PRO A 138 0.26 -8.52 -8.37
C PRO A 138 1.26 -9.58 -8.81
N GLN A 139 1.96 -9.38 -9.93
CA GLN A 139 2.98 -10.32 -10.41
C GLN A 139 4.13 -10.44 -9.43
N VAL A 140 4.63 -9.30 -8.92
CA VAL A 140 5.72 -9.27 -7.93
C VAL A 140 5.29 -9.95 -6.63
N GLN A 141 4.08 -9.66 -6.15
CA GLN A 141 3.56 -10.26 -4.91
C GLN A 141 3.39 -11.78 -5.03
N THR A 142 2.85 -12.27 -6.13
CA THR A 142 2.68 -13.72 -6.36
C THR A 142 4.02 -14.44 -6.45
N ILE A 143 5.00 -13.88 -7.18
CA ILE A 143 6.35 -14.45 -7.25
C ILE A 143 6.96 -14.51 -5.84
N ARG A 144 6.89 -13.41 -5.10
CA ARG A 144 7.44 -13.32 -3.75
C ARG A 144 6.80 -14.34 -2.81
N ASP A 145 5.48 -14.45 -2.82
CA ASP A 145 4.72 -15.39 -1.99
C ASP A 145 5.12 -16.85 -2.29
N LEU A 146 5.25 -17.21 -3.55
CA LEU A 146 5.70 -18.55 -3.94
C LEU A 146 7.14 -18.85 -3.49
N LEU A 147 8.03 -17.87 -3.57
CA LEU A 147 9.41 -18.02 -3.10
C LEU A 147 9.47 -18.15 -1.56
N ASP A 148 8.64 -17.41 -0.83
CA ASP A 148 8.53 -17.50 0.62
C ASP A 148 7.94 -18.86 1.05
N ASN A 149 7.10 -19.49 0.21
CA ASN A 149 6.63 -20.85 0.36
C ASN A 149 7.63 -21.93 -0.16
N HIS A 150 8.86 -21.54 -0.49
CA HIS A 150 9.92 -22.43 -0.98
C HIS A 150 9.58 -23.19 -2.27
N CYS A 151 8.78 -22.59 -3.15
CA CYS A 151 8.43 -23.15 -4.45
C CYS A 151 9.50 -22.85 -5.51
N VAL A 152 9.55 -23.69 -6.54
CA VAL A 152 10.32 -23.42 -7.77
C VAL A 152 9.42 -22.66 -8.74
N VAL A 153 9.76 -21.42 -9.06
CA VAL A 153 8.92 -20.54 -9.86
C VAL A 153 9.49 -20.35 -11.25
N MET A 154 8.72 -20.69 -12.28
CA MET A 154 9.02 -20.37 -13.66
C MET A 154 8.03 -19.33 -14.18
N CYS A 155 8.53 -18.24 -14.75
CA CYS A 155 7.74 -17.16 -15.29
C CYS A 155 7.86 -17.10 -16.81
N VAL A 156 6.74 -17.07 -17.51
CA VAL A 156 6.70 -17.04 -18.98
C VAL A 156 5.60 -16.09 -19.47
N THR A 157 5.71 -15.68 -20.72
CA THR A 157 4.61 -15.00 -21.41
C THR A 157 3.59 -16.03 -21.96
N THR A 158 2.42 -15.55 -22.37
CA THR A 158 1.37 -16.40 -22.95
C THR A 158 1.86 -17.24 -24.14
N GLU A 159 2.70 -16.66 -24.99
CA GLU A 159 3.22 -17.31 -26.20
C GLU A 159 4.26 -18.40 -25.88
N GLN A 160 4.88 -18.32 -24.70
CA GLN A 160 5.96 -19.24 -24.29
C GLN A 160 5.45 -20.44 -23.47
N LEU A 161 4.16 -20.51 -23.18
CA LEU A 161 3.57 -21.56 -22.34
C LEU A 161 3.92 -22.97 -22.83
N SER A 162 3.71 -23.25 -24.11
CA SER A 162 4.00 -24.57 -24.70
C SER A 162 5.47 -24.95 -24.59
N THR A 163 6.36 -23.99 -24.85
CA THR A 163 7.82 -24.21 -24.74
C THR A 163 8.23 -24.49 -23.29
N ALA A 164 7.65 -23.76 -22.33
CA ALA A 164 7.92 -23.97 -20.92
C ALA A 164 7.47 -25.35 -20.44
N LEU A 165 6.27 -25.79 -20.82
CA LEU A 165 5.77 -27.13 -20.46
C LEU A 165 6.65 -28.25 -21.03
N GLN A 166 7.18 -28.09 -22.24
CA GLN A 166 8.10 -29.05 -22.85
C GLN A 166 9.48 -29.08 -22.18
N ALA A 167 9.92 -27.96 -21.59
CA ALA A 167 11.20 -27.86 -20.89
C ALA A 167 11.17 -28.47 -19.49
N LEU A 168 10.02 -28.71 -18.92
CA LEU A 168 9.86 -29.27 -17.58
C LEU A 168 9.95 -30.81 -17.62
N ALA A 169 10.78 -31.39 -16.74
CA ALA A 169 10.89 -32.84 -16.58
C ALA A 169 9.64 -33.50 -15.99
N LYS A 170 8.83 -32.72 -15.26
CA LYS A 170 7.57 -33.13 -14.64
C LYS A 170 6.54 -32.00 -14.83
N PRO A 171 5.24 -32.34 -14.93
CA PRO A 171 4.22 -31.30 -15.00
C PRO A 171 4.26 -30.41 -13.76
N PRO A 172 4.04 -29.09 -13.92
CA PRO A 172 3.99 -28.18 -12.78
C PRO A 172 2.79 -28.48 -11.89
N LYS A 173 2.91 -28.20 -10.62
CA LYS A 173 1.83 -28.36 -9.62
C LYS A 173 0.70 -27.38 -9.87
N LEU A 174 1.04 -26.15 -10.31
CA LEU A 174 0.12 -25.06 -10.55
C LEU A 174 0.57 -24.28 -11.78
N ILE A 175 -0.40 -23.78 -12.56
CA ILE A 175 -0.20 -22.86 -13.66
C ILE A 175 -1.06 -21.63 -13.46
#